data_10a3cd87d21fb477abbeaf17995872bd
#
_entry.id   10a3cd87d21fb477abbeaf17995872bd
#
_cell.length_a   1.000
_cell.length_b   1.000
_cell.length_c   1.000
_cell.angle_alpha   90.00
_cell.angle_beta   90.00
_cell.angle_gamma   90.00
#
_symmetry.space_group_name_H-M   'P 1'
#
loop_
_entity.id
_entity.type
_entity.pdbx_description
1 polymer ?
#
loop_
_entity_poly.entity_id
_entity_poly.type
_entity_poly.pdbx_seq_one_letter_code
_entity_poly.pdbx_strand_id
1 'polypeptide(L)'
;MRNTRLSIALLAVLGSPTAVMAQRAIPTPASILGFEPGADRKLPSWKQVTDYFEALDKASPRVSVRTLGKTTLGRPFIVAFISDSSTLANLERYRQIQRKLMDPRLQAANERQRLIDEGKNVILVTSAIHSTEVGGFTTPLLLADRLARATDREAKEILANTIIMLVPSQNPDGVDIVGDYYRATLDTPNEGGGGPNLY
;
A
#
# COMPACT_ATOMS: atom_id res chain seq x y z
N MET A 1 41.41 -32.03 -61.60
CA MET A 1 40.91 -30.72 -61.18
C MET A 1 39.68 -30.92 -60.33
N ARG A 2 39.77 -30.81 -58.97
CA ARG A 2 38.67 -31.07 -58.06
C ARG A 2 38.26 -29.69 -57.49
N ASN A 3 37.08 -29.20 -57.84
CA ASN A 3 36.51 -27.95 -57.31
C ASN A 3 35.83 -28.21 -55.96
N THR A 4 36.43 -27.70 -54.92
CA THR A 4 35.85 -27.71 -53.56
C THR A 4 34.98 -26.46 -53.43
N ARG A 5 33.65 -26.66 -53.32
CA ARG A 5 32.71 -25.57 -53.01
C ARG A 5 32.63 -25.40 -51.50
N LEU A 6 33.04 -24.23 -51.01
CA LEU A 6 32.96 -23.81 -49.60
C LEU A 6 31.56 -23.23 -49.36
N SER A 7 30.74 -23.96 -48.59
CA SER A 7 29.41 -23.46 -48.14
C SER A 7 29.58 -22.67 -46.86
N ILE A 8 29.33 -21.37 -46.91
CA ILE A 8 29.30 -20.48 -45.74
C ILE A 8 27.88 -20.56 -45.20
N ALA A 9 27.70 -21.17 -44.02
CA ALA A 9 26.45 -21.14 -43.26
C ALA A 9 26.35 -19.82 -42.46
N LEU A 10 25.41 -18.97 -42.85
CA LEU A 10 25.09 -17.71 -42.14
C LEU A 10 24.19 -18.05 -40.96
N LEU A 11 24.75 -17.97 -39.73
CA LEU A 11 23.99 -18.16 -38.49
C LEU A 11 23.27 -16.84 -38.17
N ALA A 12 21.97 -16.76 -38.45
CA ALA A 12 21.13 -15.63 -38.02
C ALA A 12 20.81 -15.76 -36.51
N VAL A 13 21.46 -14.96 -35.71
CA VAL A 13 21.11 -14.79 -34.26
C VAL A 13 19.83 -13.96 -34.17
N LEU A 14 18.71 -14.64 -34.00
CA LEU A 14 17.44 -14.01 -33.66
C LEU A 14 17.50 -13.53 -32.21
N GLY A 15 17.91 -12.29 -32.02
CA GLY A 15 17.80 -11.60 -30.73
C GLY A 15 16.32 -11.36 -30.37
N SER A 16 15.79 -12.13 -29.41
CA SER A 16 14.46 -11.85 -28.85
C SER A 16 14.47 -10.48 -28.23
N PRO A 17 13.54 -9.57 -28.55
CA PRO A 17 13.44 -8.30 -27.86
C PRO A 17 13.01 -8.57 -26.39
N THR A 18 13.91 -8.39 -25.44
CA THR A 18 13.56 -8.28 -24.04
C THR A 18 12.74 -7.01 -23.90
N ALA A 19 11.41 -7.17 -23.78
CA ALA A 19 10.53 -6.07 -23.44
C ALA A 19 10.95 -5.55 -22.04
N VAL A 20 11.69 -4.46 -22.00
CA VAL A 20 11.92 -3.69 -20.78
C VAL A 20 10.57 -3.14 -20.37
N MET A 21 9.92 -3.79 -19.40
CA MET A 21 8.71 -3.26 -18.77
C MET A 21 9.09 -1.93 -18.15
N ALA A 22 8.72 -0.83 -18.77
CA ALA A 22 8.91 0.50 -18.23
C ALA A 22 8.23 0.54 -16.85
N GLN A 23 9.02 0.72 -15.81
CA GLN A 23 8.50 0.84 -14.44
C GLN A 23 7.56 2.07 -14.42
N ARG A 24 6.27 1.83 -14.16
CA ARG A 24 5.29 2.91 -14.09
C ARG A 24 5.72 3.91 -13.01
N ALA A 25 5.63 5.19 -13.32
CA ALA A 25 5.88 6.23 -12.32
C ALA A 25 4.91 6.05 -11.15
N ILE A 26 5.44 6.06 -9.93
CA ILE A 26 4.61 5.96 -8.72
C ILE A 26 3.72 7.21 -8.66
N PRO A 27 2.38 7.09 -8.58
CA PRO A 27 1.49 8.26 -8.49
C PRO A 27 1.67 8.97 -7.14
N THR A 28 1.61 10.30 -7.12
CA THR A 28 1.51 11.05 -5.86
C THR A 28 0.07 11.04 -5.36
N PRO A 29 -0.18 11.21 -4.05
CA PRO A 29 -1.53 11.39 -3.54
C PRO A 29 -2.27 12.50 -4.28
N ALA A 30 -1.64 13.66 -4.46
CA ALA A 30 -2.21 14.80 -5.15
C ALA A 30 -2.64 14.51 -6.59
N SER A 31 -1.91 13.64 -7.32
CA SER A 31 -2.26 13.28 -8.69
C SER A 31 -3.57 12.49 -8.80
N ILE A 32 -3.98 11.81 -7.73
CA ILE A 32 -5.23 11.04 -7.67
C ILE A 32 -6.34 11.87 -7.01
N LEU A 33 -6.01 12.60 -5.96
CA LEU A 33 -7.00 13.41 -5.22
C LEU A 33 -7.41 14.68 -5.99
N GLY A 34 -6.52 15.22 -6.84
CA GLY A 34 -6.68 16.53 -7.47
C GLY A 34 -6.29 17.70 -6.55
N PHE A 35 -5.76 17.43 -5.35
CA PHE A 35 -5.26 18.42 -4.40
C PHE A 35 -4.27 17.77 -3.43
N GLU A 36 -3.42 18.56 -2.79
CA GLU A 36 -2.49 18.05 -1.77
C GLU A 36 -3.24 17.56 -0.52
N PRO A 37 -2.88 16.39 0.06
CA PRO A 37 -3.40 15.99 1.36
C PRO A 37 -3.14 17.06 2.42
N GLY A 38 -4.20 17.50 3.09
CA GLY A 38 -4.12 18.62 4.04
C GLY A 38 -4.29 20.01 3.41
N ALA A 39 -4.56 20.12 2.10
CA ALA A 39 -4.90 21.40 1.50
C ALA A 39 -6.14 22.01 2.16
N ASP A 40 -6.11 23.33 2.35
CA ASP A 40 -7.19 24.05 3.00
C ASP A 40 -8.52 23.78 2.32
N ARG A 41 -9.56 23.51 3.11
CA ARG A 41 -10.94 23.29 2.68
C ARG A 41 -11.11 22.13 1.68
N LYS A 42 -10.19 21.15 1.67
CA LYS A 42 -10.21 19.96 0.79
C LYS A 42 -10.19 18.68 1.62
N LEU A 43 -11.20 17.84 1.44
CA LEU A 43 -11.27 16.52 2.02
C LEU A 43 -11.46 15.46 0.93
N PRO A 44 -10.63 14.41 0.89
CA PRO A 44 -10.85 13.31 -0.05
C PRO A 44 -12.07 12.50 0.34
N SER A 45 -12.78 11.95 -0.64
CA SER A 45 -13.76 10.88 -0.44
C SER A 45 -13.03 9.57 -0.15
N TRP A 46 -13.74 8.61 0.46
CA TRP A 46 -13.19 7.27 0.64
C TRP A 46 -12.81 6.62 -0.70
N LYS A 47 -13.59 6.88 -1.75
CA LYS A 47 -13.24 6.42 -3.10
C LYS A 47 -11.88 6.96 -3.56
N GLN A 48 -11.60 8.22 -3.39
CA GLN A 48 -10.29 8.80 -3.77
C GLN A 48 -9.14 8.18 -2.95
N VAL A 49 -9.36 7.90 -1.66
CA VAL A 49 -8.39 7.20 -0.82
C VAL A 49 -8.11 5.79 -1.37
N THR A 50 -9.15 5.02 -1.67
CA THR A 50 -8.98 3.66 -2.22
C THR A 50 -8.36 3.67 -3.61
N ASP A 51 -8.76 4.60 -4.49
CA ASP A 51 -8.18 4.77 -5.82
C ASP A 51 -6.67 5.04 -5.75
N TYR A 52 -6.24 5.86 -4.78
CA TYR A 52 -4.82 6.12 -4.56
C TYR A 52 -4.07 4.83 -4.14
N PHE A 53 -4.58 4.11 -3.14
CA PHE A 53 -3.93 2.87 -2.69
C PHE A 53 -3.89 1.81 -3.77
N GLU A 54 -4.94 1.67 -4.59
CA GLU A 54 -4.93 0.77 -5.75
C GLU A 54 -3.93 1.18 -6.83
N ALA A 55 -3.80 2.48 -7.09
CA ALA A 55 -2.82 2.99 -8.04
C ALA A 55 -1.38 2.78 -7.53
N LEU A 56 -1.17 2.94 -6.23
CA LEU A 56 0.11 2.72 -5.57
C LEU A 56 0.53 1.24 -5.59
N ASP A 57 -0.40 0.31 -5.32
CA ASP A 57 -0.20 -1.14 -5.43
C ASP A 57 0.27 -1.54 -6.83
N LYS A 58 -0.37 -0.99 -7.87
CA LYS A 58 -0.03 -1.26 -9.27
C LYS A 58 1.32 -0.66 -9.70
N ALA A 59 1.80 0.38 -9.03
CA ALA A 59 2.99 1.13 -9.44
C ALA A 59 4.23 0.82 -8.61
N SER A 60 4.09 0.34 -7.37
CA SER A 60 5.20 0.13 -6.46
C SER A 60 5.29 -1.34 -6.00
N PRO A 61 6.44 -2.02 -6.19
CA PRO A 61 6.62 -3.37 -5.69
C PRO A 61 6.77 -3.44 -4.15
N ARG A 62 6.75 -2.29 -3.48
CA ARG A 62 6.82 -2.16 -2.01
C ARG A 62 5.48 -2.03 -1.33
N VAL A 63 4.40 -2.03 -2.09
CA VAL A 63 3.03 -1.89 -1.57
C VAL A 63 2.17 -3.01 -2.14
N SER A 64 1.36 -3.63 -1.28
CA SER A 64 0.36 -4.61 -1.69
C SER A 64 -0.94 -4.35 -0.93
N VAL A 65 -2.01 -4.04 -1.64
CA VAL A 65 -3.31 -3.69 -1.05
C VAL A 65 -4.25 -4.88 -1.08
N ARG A 66 -4.95 -5.09 0.03
CA ARG A 66 -5.98 -6.12 0.13
C ARG A 66 -7.27 -5.54 0.70
N THR A 67 -8.38 -5.94 0.13
CA THR A 67 -9.70 -5.71 0.71
C THR A 67 -9.98 -6.78 1.75
N LEU A 68 -10.21 -6.37 3.00
CA LEU A 68 -10.54 -7.26 4.12
C LEU A 68 -12.03 -7.60 4.16
N GLY A 69 -12.87 -6.76 3.57
CA GLY A 69 -14.32 -6.90 3.56
C GLY A 69 -14.99 -5.60 3.15
N LYS A 70 -16.24 -5.45 3.55
CA LYS A 70 -17.06 -4.26 3.32
C LYS A 70 -17.55 -3.69 4.64
N THR A 71 -17.69 -2.37 4.67
CA THR A 71 -18.35 -1.65 5.77
C THR A 71 -19.86 -1.86 5.76
N THR A 72 -20.54 -1.32 6.77
CA THR A 72 -22.01 -1.35 6.86
C THR A 72 -22.69 -0.73 5.64
N LEU A 73 -22.13 0.35 5.08
CA LEU A 73 -22.63 1.01 3.88
C LEU A 73 -22.03 0.46 2.57
N GLY A 74 -21.35 -0.70 2.65
CA GLY A 74 -20.85 -1.44 1.47
C GLY A 74 -19.52 -0.96 0.90
N ARG A 75 -18.83 -0.02 1.55
CA ARG A 75 -17.51 0.48 1.12
C ARG A 75 -16.42 -0.55 1.34
N PRO A 76 -15.38 -0.62 0.49
CA PRO A 76 -14.27 -1.53 0.71
C PRO A 76 -13.50 -1.16 1.99
N PHE A 77 -13.23 -2.14 2.84
CA PHE A 77 -12.35 -2.00 3.99
C PHE A 77 -11.00 -2.58 3.61
N ILE A 78 -9.95 -1.72 3.53
CA ILE A 78 -8.66 -2.08 2.95
C ILE A 78 -7.54 -2.06 3.97
N VAL A 79 -6.49 -2.85 3.69
CA VAL A 79 -5.18 -2.80 4.33
C VAL A 79 -4.10 -2.75 3.25
N ALA A 80 -3.12 -1.87 3.41
CA ALA A 80 -1.90 -1.86 2.62
C ALA A 80 -0.77 -2.52 3.40
N PHE A 81 -0.16 -3.56 2.82
CA PHE A 81 1.10 -4.13 3.28
C PHE A 81 2.24 -3.36 2.63
N ILE A 82 3.12 -2.79 3.44
CA ILE A 82 4.24 -1.99 2.97
C ILE A 82 5.52 -2.60 3.54
N SER A 83 6.44 -2.98 2.64
CA SER A 83 7.72 -3.60 3.00
C SER A 83 8.64 -3.63 1.78
N ASP A 84 9.80 -4.23 1.92
CA ASP A 84 10.66 -4.55 0.77
C ASP A 84 9.94 -5.50 -0.21
N SER A 85 10.21 -5.34 -1.50
CA SER A 85 9.56 -6.14 -2.55
C SER A 85 9.76 -7.65 -2.39
N SER A 86 10.96 -8.06 -1.94
CA SER A 86 11.27 -9.47 -1.64
C SER A 86 10.43 -10.01 -0.47
N THR A 87 10.15 -9.18 0.52
CA THR A 87 9.30 -9.52 1.67
C THR A 87 7.84 -9.65 1.23
N LEU A 88 7.34 -8.68 0.43
CA LEU A 88 5.96 -8.73 -0.08
C LEU A 88 5.70 -9.92 -1.01
N ALA A 89 6.68 -10.31 -1.82
CA ALA A 89 6.60 -11.52 -2.64
C ALA A 89 6.47 -12.81 -1.81
N ASN A 90 6.85 -12.77 -0.52
CA ASN A 90 6.87 -13.91 0.39
C ASN A 90 5.98 -13.70 1.64
N LEU A 91 4.93 -12.88 1.57
CA LEU A 91 4.07 -12.55 2.71
C LEU A 91 3.50 -13.79 3.41
N GLU A 92 3.14 -14.83 2.65
CA GLU A 92 2.59 -16.05 3.23
C GLU A 92 3.62 -16.77 4.11
N ARG A 93 4.90 -16.82 3.71
CA ARG A 93 5.99 -17.35 4.53
C ARG A 93 6.07 -16.60 5.87
N TYR A 94 6.06 -15.27 5.84
CA TYR A 94 6.14 -14.45 7.05
C TYR A 94 4.88 -14.61 7.92
N ARG A 95 3.71 -14.76 7.30
CA ARG A 95 2.48 -15.08 8.03
C ARG A 95 2.59 -16.39 8.79
N GLN A 96 3.17 -17.43 8.18
CA GLN A 96 3.37 -18.72 8.84
C GLN A 96 4.41 -18.63 9.97
N ILE A 97 5.49 -17.86 9.77
CA ILE A 97 6.47 -17.59 10.84
C ILE A 97 5.78 -16.94 12.04
N GLN A 98 5.02 -15.87 11.82
CA GLN A 98 4.30 -15.16 12.87
C GLN A 98 3.29 -16.08 13.58
N ARG A 99 2.55 -16.90 12.83
CA ARG A 99 1.61 -17.86 13.40
C ARG A 99 2.30 -18.87 14.33
N LYS A 100 3.45 -19.39 13.92
CA LYS A 100 4.24 -20.29 14.75
C LYS A 100 4.82 -19.59 15.98
N LEU A 101 5.33 -18.37 15.83
CA LEU A 101 5.86 -17.60 16.96
C LEU A 101 4.78 -17.25 17.99
N MET A 102 3.56 -17.01 17.54
CA MET A 102 2.42 -16.72 18.41
C MET A 102 1.89 -17.96 19.15
N ASP A 103 1.94 -19.13 18.52
CA ASP A 103 1.46 -20.37 19.11
C ASP A 103 2.58 -21.42 19.23
N PRO A 104 3.18 -21.58 20.43
CA PRO A 104 4.28 -22.52 20.65
C PRO A 104 3.95 -23.98 20.30
N ARG A 105 2.68 -24.35 20.30
CA ARG A 105 2.23 -25.71 19.94
C ARG A 105 2.47 -26.04 18.47
N LEU A 106 2.65 -25.02 17.64
CA LEU A 106 2.91 -25.14 16.21
C LEU A 106 4.41 -25.17 15.87
N GLN A 107 5.29 -25.08 16.88
CA GLN A 107 6.74 -25.07 16.73
C GLN A 107 7.31 -26.48 16.94
N ALA A 108 8.31 -26.87 16.14
CA ALA A 108 9.16 -28.00 16.45
C ALA A 108 10.14 -27.65 17.60
N ALA A 109 10.66 -28.65 18.26
CA ALA A 109 11.72 -28.44 19.24
C ALA A 109 12.89 -27.69 18.60
N ASN A 110 13.42 -26.69 19.29
CA ASN A 110 14.54 -25.83 18.85
C ASN A 110 14.29 -24.97 17.57
N GLU A 111 13.05 -24.85 17.09
CA GLU A 111 12.73 -24.05 15.91
C GLU A 111 12.61 -22.53 16.22
N ARG A 112 12.36 -22.17 17.47
CA ARG A 112 12.01 -20.81 17.88
C ARG A 112 13.06 -19.77 17.46
N GLN A 113 14.34 -20.03 17.73
CA GLN A 113 15.40 -19.05 17.40
C GLN A 113 15.49 -18.83 15.89
N ARG A 114 15.42 -19.89 15.09
CA ARG A 114 15.40 -19.78 13.63
C ARG A 114 14.21 -18.96 13.14
N LEU A 115 13.01 -19.15 13.70
CA LEU A 115 11.82 -18.37 13.35
C LEU A 115 11.97 -16.88 13.70
N ILE A 116 12.66 -16.56 14.81
CA ILE A 116 12.96 -15.16 15.19
C ILE A 116 13.95 -14.56 14.19
N ASP A 117 15.03 -15.27 13.88
CA ASP A 117 16.10 -14.77 12.99
C ASP A 117 15.62 -14.59 11.55
N GLU A 118 14.73 -15.48 11.06
CA GLU A 118 14.15 -15.42 9.72
C GLU A 118 12.92 -14.49 9.63
N GLY A 119 12.30 -14.19 10.77
CA GLY A 119 11.08 -13.40 10.85
C GLY A 119 11.29 -11.93 10.50
N LYS A 120 10.17 -11.22 10.41
CA LYS A 120 10.12 -9.75 10.27
C LYS A 120 9.27 -9.18 11.39
N ASN A 121 9.59 -7.98 11.81
CA ASN A 121 8.67 -7.21 12.66
C ASN A 121 7.38 -6.93 11.88
N VAL A 122 6.24 -7.11 12.54
CA VAL A 122 4.93 -6.76 11.97
C VAL A 122 4.35 -5.62 12.78
N ILE A 123 4.10 -4.48 12.13
CA ILE A 123 3.54 -3.29 12.75
C ILE A 123 2.18 -3.03 12.11
N LEU A 124 1.12 -3.06 12.92
CA LEU A 124 -0.21 -2.65 12.50
C LEU A 124 -0.40 -1.17 12.83
N VAL A 125 -0.64 -0.37 11.80
CA VAL A 125 -0.99 1.05 11.92
C VAL A 125 -2.45 1.19 11.51
N THR A 126 -3.30 1.55 12.45
CA THR A 126 -4.72 1.84 12.20
C THR A 126 -4.97 3.32 12.38
N SER A 127 -5.79 3.89 11.51
CA SER A 127 -6.02 5.34 11.45
C SER A 127 -7.50 5.66 11.38
N ALA A 128 -7.87 6.90 11.67
CA ALA A 128 -9.19 7.50 11.43
C ALA A 128 -10.38 6.66 11.94
N ILE A 129 -10.37 6.32 13.23
CA ILE A 129 -11.56 5.76 13.87
C ILE A 129 -12.66 6.84 14.00
N HIS A 130 -12.27 8.08 14.35
CA HIS A 130 -13.15 9.24 14.35
C HIS A 130 -12.93 10.04 13.07
N SER A 131 -13.91 10.04 12.19
CA SER A 131 -13.78 10.64 10.85
C SER A 131 -13.78 12.17 10.85
N THR A 132 -14.17 12.81 11.95
CA THR A 132 -14.02 14.25 12.17
C THR A 132 -12.56 14.68 12.40
N GLU A 133 -11.69 13.73 12.75
CA GLU A 133 -10.23 13.92 12.87
C GLU A 133 -9.58 13.74 11.51
N VAL A 134 -9.81 14.70 10.59
CA VAL A 134 -9.51 14.59 9.16
C VAL A 134 -8.04 14.30 8.84
N GLY A 135 -7.12 14.70 9.70
CA GLY A 135 -5.70 14.31 9.60
C GLY A 135 -5.49 12.79 9.67
N GLY A 136 -6.39 12.07 10.35
CA GLY A 136 -6.31 10.63 10.55
C GLY A 136 -6.39 9.83 9.25
N PHE A 137 -7.18 10.25 8.26
CA PHE A 137 -7.28 9.53 6.98
C PHE A 137 -6.51 10.18 5.82
N THR A 138 -5.96 11.38 6.01
CA THR A 138 -5.08 12.02 5.01
C THR A 138 -3.60 11.67 5.23
N THR A 139 -3.14 11.57 6.48
CA THR A 139 -1.76 11.18 6.82
C THR A 139 -1.35 9.81 6.27
N PRO A 140 -2.18 8.74 6.29
CA PRO A 140 -1.83 7.45 5.70
C PRO A 140 -1.44 7.51 4.22
N LEU A 141 -2.01 8.42 3.44
CA LEU A 141 -1.65 8.63 2.04
C LEU A 141 -0.19 9.11 1.92
N LEU A 142 0.20 10.08 2.76
CA LEU A 142 1.56 10.62 2.78
C LEU A 142 2.57 9.60 3.29
N LEU A 143 2.22 8.83 4.32
CA LEU A 143 3.07 7.77 4.85
C LEU A 143 3.33 6.68 3.80
N ALA A 144 2.28 6.22 3.12
CA ALA A 144 2.40 5.22 2.07
C ALA A 144 3.24 5.72 0.88
N ASP A 145 3.03 6.97 0.44
CA ASP A 145 3.83 7.60 -0.61
C ASP A 145 5.31 7.68 -0.23
N ARG A 146 5.63 8.18 0.97
CA ARG A 146 7.00 8.28 1.46
C ARG A 146 7.69 6.91 1.48
N LEU A 147 7.04 5.89 1.98
CA LEU A 147 7.63 4.55 2.08
C LEU A 147 7.78 3.88 0.71
N ALA A 148 6.79 4.04 -0.17
CA ALA A 148 6.86 3.50 -1.53
C ALA A 148 8.03 4.09 -2.33
N ARG A 149 8.34 5.38 -2.13
CA ARG A 149 9.41 6.13 -2.81
C ARG A 149 10.74 6.13 -2.08
N ALA A 150 10.82 5.54 -0.88
CA ALA A 150 11.97 5.65 0.00
C ALA A 150 13.29 5.30 -0.71
N THR A 151 14.24 6.24 -0.68
CA THR A 151 15.60 6.06 -1.21
C THR A 151 16.67 6.23 -0.14
N ASP A 152 16.31 6.87 0.98
CA ASP A 152 17.17 7.08 2.12
C ASP A 152 17.46 5.76 2.87
N ARG A 153 18.60 5.75 3.59
CA ARG A 153 19.09 4.54 4.27
C ARG A 153 18.12 4.06 5.36
N GLU A 154 17.61 4.99 6.16
CA GLU A 154 16.75 4.67 7.31
C GLU A 154 15.45 3.99 6.86
N ALA A 155 14.74 4.59 5.90
CA ALA A 155 13.51 4.02 5.38
C ALA A 155 13.73 2.67 4.67
N LYS A 156 14.86 2.50 3.97
CA LYS A 156 15.25 1.20 3.40
C LYS A 156 15.48 0.14 4.47
N GLU A 157 16.14 0.50 5.57
CA GLU A 157 16.38 -0.40 6.69
C GLU A 157 15.06 -0.81 7.38
N ILE A 158 14.15 0.14 7.59
CA ILE A 158 12.80 -0.14 8.10
C ILE A 158 12.07 -1.13 7.17
N LEU A 159 12.02 -0.85 5.87
CA LEU A 159 11.35 -1.70 4.89
C LEU A 159 11.97 -3.09 4.78
N ALA A 160 13.29 -3.20 4.91
CA ALA A 160 13.99 -4.48 4.87
C ALA A 160 13.69 -5.39 6.08
N ASN A 161 13.32 -4.80 7.23
CA ASN A 161 13.16 -5.53 8.49
C ASN A 161 11.73 -5.58 9.00
N THR A 162 10.80 -4.88 8.36
CA THR A 162 9.44 -4.69 8.89
C THR A 162 8.38 -4.88 7.80
N ILE A 163 7.28 -5.50 8.18
CA ILE A 163 6.03 -5.52 7.42
C ILE A 163 5.08 -4.54 8.09
N ILE A 164 4.79 -3.43 7.44
CA ILE A 164 3.82 -2.45 7.92
C ILE A 164 2.46 -2.82 7.34
N MET A 165 1.47 -3.02 8.20
CA MET A 165 0.07 -3.21 7.84
C MET A 165 -0.66 -1.89 8.11
N LEU A 166 -0.89 -1.10 7.08
CA LEU A 166 -1.52 0.22 7.19
C LEU A 166 -3.01 0.11 6.83
N VAL A 167 -3.88 0.39 7.80
CA VAL A 167 -5.32 0.54 7.61
C VAL A 167 -5.61 2.04 7.53
N PRO A 168 -5.91 2.60 6.35
CA PRO A 168 -6.02 4.05 6.16
C PRO A 168 -7.18 4.68 6.92
N SER A 169 -8.24 3.91 7.14
CA SER A 169 -9.34 4.30 8.03
C SER A 169 -10.01 3.07 8.61
N GLN A 170 -10.27 3.11 9.90
CA GLN A 170 -11.13 2.15 10.60
C GLN A 170 -12.61 2.47 10.40
N ASN A 171 -12.95 3.65 9.89
CA ASN A 171 -14.32 4.12 9.68
C ASN A 171 -14.49 4.73 8.27
N PRO A 172 -14.43 3.91 7.20
CA PRO A 172 -14.62 4.39 5.83
C PRO A 172 -15.97 5.07 5.58
N ASP A 173 -17.01 4.61 6.25
CA ASP A 173 -18.35 5.20 6.12
C ASP A 173 -18.35 6.62 6.66
N GLY A 174 -17.75 6.82 7.84
CA GLY A 174 -17.62 8.13 8.45
C GLY A 174 -16.78 9.10 7.63
N VAL A 175 -15.75 8.63 6.90
CA VAL A 175 -14.95 9.49 6.00
C VAL A 175 -15.86 10.19 4.98
N ASP A 176 -16.75 9.45 4.32
CA ASP A 176 -17.67 10.05 3.34
C ASP A 176 -18.78 10.86 4.03
N ILE A 177 -19.36 10.37 5.13
CA ILE A 177 -20.42 11.09 5.83
C ILE A 177 -19.93 12.47 6.30
N VAL A 178 -18.75 12.54 6.91
CA VAL A 178 -18.14 13.80 7.36
C VAL A 178 -17.73 14.66 6.16
N GLY A 179 -17.11 14.05 5.15
CA GLY A 179 -16.68 14.76 3.94
C GLY A 179 -17.84 15.35 3.14
N ASP A 180 -18.95 14.62 3.02
CA ASP A 180 -20.16 15.09 2.33
C ASP A 180 -20.82 16.23 3.10
N TYR A 181 -20.95 16.10 4.42
CA TYR A 181 -21.48 17.16 5.27
C TYR A 181 -20.61 18.42 5.15
N TYR A 182 -19.29 18.28 5.27
CA TYR A 182 -18.37 19.40 5.15
C TYR A 182 -18.51 20.11 3.80
N ARG A 183 -18.54 19.39 2.68
CA ARG A 183 -18.71 19.95 1.34
C ARG A 183 -20.07 20.67 1.17
N ALA A 184 -21.12 20.11 1.76
CA ALA A 184 -22.46 20.71 1.71
C ALA A 184 -22.59 21.99 2.55
N THR A 185 -21.74 22.18 3.55
CA THR A 185 -21.79 23.33 4.46
C THR A 185 -20.75 24.40 4.17
N LEU A 186 -19.85 24.16 3.20
CA LEU A 186 -18.87 25.18 2.79
C LEU A 186 -19.54 26.50 2.41
N ASP A 187 -18.95 27.62 2.83
CA ASP A 187 -19.44 28.98 2.61
C ASP A 187 -20.82 29.26 3.22
N THR A 188 -21.28 28.43 4.15
CA THR A 188 -22.52 28.64 4.89
C THR A 188 -22.23 28.97 6.36
N PRO A 189 -23.22 29.49 7.13
CA PRO A 189 -23.07 29.70 8.57
C PRO A 189 -22.78 28.41 9.36
N ASN A 190 -22.98 27.24 8.76
CA ASN A 190 -22.74 25.93 9.37
C ASN A 190 -21.37 25.35 9.00
N GLU A 191 -20.53 26.08 8.26
CA GLU A 191 -19.18 25.62 7.93
C GLU A 191 -18.36 25.39 9.20
N GLY A 192 -17.72 24.24 9.29
CA GLY A 192 -16.96 23.85 10.50
C GLY A 192 -17.80 23.53 11.73
N GLY A 193 -19.13 23.49 11.59
CA GLY A 193 -20.03 23.00 12.63
C GLY A 193 -19.78 21.55 13.00
N GLY A 194 -20.35 21.09 14.13
CA GLY A 194 -20.06 19.80 14.75
C GLY A 194 -20.31 18.52 13.93
N GLY A 195 -20.58 18.66 12.65
CA GLY A 195 -20.86 17.52 11.75
C GLY A 195 -22.27 16.96 11.89
N PRO A 196 -22.67 16.02 11.06
CA PRO A 196 -23.94 15.32 11.23
C PRO A 196 -23.88 14.46 12.51
N ASN A 197 -25.01 14.34 13.20
CA ASN A 197 -25.12 13.37 14.29
C ASN A 197 -24.93 11.97 13.74
N LEU A 198 -23.83 11.33 14.15
CA LEU A 198 -23.43 9.99 13.68
C LEU A 198 -23.89 8.88 14.66
N TYR A 199 -24.59 9.26 15.74
CA TYR A 199 -25.04 8.37 16.80
C TYR A 199 -26.56 8.52 17.04
#